data_c3e9c60fa0302fbad809d3ce0dcdcf7e
#
_entry.id   c3e9c60fa0302fbad809d3ce0dcdcf7e
#
_cell.length_a   1.000
_cell.length_b   1.000
_cell.length_c   1.000
_cell.angle_alpha   90.00
_cell.angle_beta   90.00
_cell.angle_gamma   90.00
#
_symmetry.space_group_name_H-M   'P 1'
#
loop_
_entity.id
_entity.type
_entity.pdbx_description
1 polymer ?
#
loop_
_entity_poly.entity_id
_entity_poly.type
_entity_poly.pdbx_seq_one_letter_code
_entity_poly.pdbx_strand_id
1 'polypeptide(L)'
;MWFQLRSPELAEDFERLMAGDRDIVRGSLDTVSDWRLTRPADVPGQTIGSADYVLIAEIVGVERFEQQASEHVQRLADDLAHLISSRGMLVVRPVV
;
A
#
# COMPACT_ATOMS: atom_id res chain seq x y z
N MET A 1 -4.13 1.28 0.40
CA MET A 1 -3.24 2.36 0.93
C MET A 1 -2.80 3.27 -0.19
N TRP A 2 -2.63 4.53 0.09
CA TRP A 2 -2.03 5.48 -0.84
C TRP A 2 -0.79 6.11 -0.21
N PHE A 3 0.14 6.54 -1.06
CA PHE A 3 1.42 7.08 -0.64
C PHE A 3 1.79 8.30 -1.46
N GLN A 4 2.34 9.30 -0.79
CA GLN A 4 2.97 10.46 -1.44
C GLN A 4 4.46 10.44 -1.13
N LEU A 5 5.29 10.51 -2.16
CA LEU A 5 6.74 10.54 -1.98
C LEU A 5 7.22 11.92 -1.49
N ARG A 6 8.32 11.92 -0.74
CA ARG A 6 9.00 13.18 -0.36
C ARG A 6 9.59 13.88 -1.56
N SER A 7 10.05 13.11 -2.55
CA SER A 7 10.67 13.62 -3.79
C SER A 7 10.46 12.60 -4.91
N PRO A 8 10.25 13.05 -6.16
CA PRO A 8 10.12 12.14 -7.30
C PRO A 8 11.34 11.22 -7.51
N GLU A 9 12.52 11.66 -7.10
CA GLU A 9 13.76 10.88 -7.22
C GLU A 9 13.77 9.62 -6.37
N LEU A 10 12.88 9.51 -5.37
CA LEU A 10 12.78 8.36 -4.48
C LEU A 10 11.91 7.24 -5.04
N ALA A 11 11.34 7.41 -6.23
CA ALA A 11 10.40 6.45 -6.82
C ALA A 11 11.01 5.05 -6.96
N GLU A 12 12.24 4.96 -7.44
CA GLU A 12 12.92 3.67 -7.63
C GLU A 12 13.16 2.95 -6.30
N ASP A 13 13.62 3.67 -5.28
CA ASP A 13 13.83 3.10 -3.95
C ASP A 13 12.51 2.66 -3.32
N PHE A 14 11.46 3.46 -3.47
CA PHE A 14 10.12 3.11 -3.01
C PHE A 14 9.61 1.84 -3.67
N GLU A 15 9.71 1.74 -4.99
CA GLU A 15 9.23 0.57 -5.74
C GLU A 15 10.00 -0.69 -5.37
N ARG A 16 11.30 -0.58 -5.14
CA ARG A 16 12.14 -1.70 -4.70
C ARG A 16 11.74 -2.19 -3.32
N LEU A 17 11.52 -1.27 -2.38
CA LEU A 17 11.09 -1.60 -1.03
C LEU A 17 9.72 -2.27 -1.05
N MET A 18 8.79 -1.75 -1.84
CA MET A 18 7.44 -2.31 -1.97
C MET A 18 7.43 -3.68 -2.65
N ALA A 19 8.34 -3.93 -3.59
CA ALA A 19 8.48 -5.26 -4.19
C ALA A 19 8.92 -6.30 -3.15
N GLY A 20 9.80 -5.93 -2.24
CA GLY A 20 10.18 -6.77 -1.10
C GLY A 20 9.01 -7.01 -0.14
N ASP A 21 8.21 -5.98 0.13
CA ASP A 21 7.00 -6.11 0.93
C ASP A 21 6.00 -7.09 0.32
N ARG A 22 5.79 -7.00 -1.00
CA ARG A 22 4.94 -7.94 -1.72
C ARG A 22 5.34 -9.40 -1.47
N ASP A 23 6.62 -9.68 -1.52
CA ASP A 23 7.13 -11.04 -1.33
C ASP A 23 6.91 -11.52 0.11
N ILE A 24 7.10 -10.64 1.09
CA ILE A 24 6.83 -10.94 2.50
C ILE A 24 5.34 -11.21 2.72
N VAL A 25 4.48 -10.38 2.18
CA VAL A 25 3.02 -10.52 2.31
C VAL A 25 2.56 -11.86 1.71
N ARG A 26 3.03 -12.19 0.51
CA ARG A 26 2.67 -13.45 -0.16
C ARG A 26 3.11 -14.68 0.61
N GLY A 27 4.23 -14.58 1.33
CA GLY A 27 4.78 -15.70 2.10
C GLY A 27 4.25 -15.81 3.52
N SER A 28 3.71 -14.72 4.11
CA SER A 28 3.44 -14.65 5.55
C SER A 28 2.02 -14.25 5.91
N LEU A 29 1.29 -13.57 5.04
CA LEU A 29 -0.06 -13.07 5.32
C LEU A 29 -1.10 -13.75 4.45
N ASP A 30 -1.62 -14.88 4.93
CA ASP A 30 -2.63 -15.66 4.20
C ASP A 30 -4.00 -14.97 4.12
N THR A 31 -4.21 -13.91 4.88
CA THR A 31 -5.42 -13.08 4.81
C THR A 31 -5.39 -12.08 3.65
N VAL A 32 -4.25 -11.92 2.99
CA VAL A 32 -4.13 -11.09 1.78
C VAL A 32 -4.12 -11.99 0.56
N SER A 33 -5.21 -11.96 -0.21
CA SER A 33 -5.36 -12.80 -1.41
C SER A 33 -4.85 -12.15 -2.69
N ASP A 34 -4.74 -10.82 -2.71
CA ASP A 34 -4.19 -10.08 -3.83
C ASP A 34 -3.42 -8.85 -3.30
N TRP A 35 -2.36 -8.48 -4.00
CA TRP A 35 -1.51 -7.35 -3.65
C TRP A 35 -0.99 -6.72 -4.94
N ARG A 36 -1.36 -5.47 -5.19
CA ARG A 36 -0.94 -4.75 -6.40
C ARG A 36 -0.57 -3.31 -6.05
N LEU A 37 0.63 -2.93 -6.40
CA LEU A 37 1.05 -1.55 -6.33
C LEU A 37 0.77 -0.89 -7.69
N THR A 38 0.08 0.24 -7.66
CA THR A 38 -0.32 0.96 -8.88
C THR A 38 0.10 2.42 -8.81
N ARG A 39 0.15 3.04 -9.97
CA ARG A 39 0.24 4.51 -10.09
C ARG A 39 -1.11 5.03 -10.58
N PRO A 40 -1.56 6.22 -10.12
CA PRO A 40 -2.74 6.85 -10.70
C PRO A 40 -2.55 7.06 -12.19
N ALA A 41 -3.58 6.71 -12.96
CA ALA A 41 -3.57 6.95 -14.41
C ALA A 41 -3.90 8.41 -14.71
N ASP A 42 -3.29 8.96 -15.75
CA ASP A 42 -3.60 10.30 -16.23
C ASP A 42 -4.86 10.25 -17.11
N VAL A 43 -6.01 10.43 -16.44
CA VAL A 43 -7.33 10.39 -17.08
C VAL A 43 -8.00 11.75 -16.93
N PRO A 44 -8.46 12.38 -18.01
CA PRO A 44 -9.18 13.67 -17.92
C PRO A 44 -10.36 13.60 -16.97
N GLY A 45 -10.48 14.58 -16.08
CA GLY A 45 -11.56 14.66 -15.12
C GLY A 45 -11.36 13.85 -13.85
N GLN A 46 -10.28 13.06 -13.76
CA GLN A 46 -9.96 12.29 -12.56
C GLN A 46 -9.42 13.22 -11.46
N THR A 47 -9.99 13.08 -10.26
CA THR A 47 -9.46 13.76 -9.07
C THR A 47 -8.81 12.72 -8.16
N ILE A 48 -7.49 12.73 -8.06
CA ILE A 48 -6.72 11.74 -7.34
C ILE A 48 -5.99 12.31 -6.11
N GLY A 49 -6.15 13.60 -5.84
CA GLY A 49 -5.38 14.26 -4.80
C GLY A 49 -3.88 14.25 -5.11
N SER A 50 -3.05 14.06 -4.08
CA SER A 50 -1.60 14.12 -4.17
C SER A 50 -0.93 12.74 -4.09
N ALA A 51 -1.66 11.66 -4.32
CA ALA A 51 -1.11 10.32 -4.25
C ALA A 51 -0.19 10.03 -5.44
N ASP A 52 1.03 9.56 -5.18
CA ASP A 52 1.97 9.08 -6.20
C ASP A 52 1.78 7.61 -6.49
N TYR A 53 1.37 6.83 -5.48
CA TYR A 53 1.12 5.40 -5.58
C TYR A 53 -0.13 5.00 -4.81
N VAL A 54 -0.80 3.96 -5.31
CA VAL A 54 -1.93 3.34 -4.63
C VAL A 54 -1.68 1.82 -4.54
N LEU A 55 -1.63 1.30 -3.33
CA LEU A 55 -1.57 -0.14 -3.08
C LEU A 55 -3.00 -0.65 -2.91
N ILE A 56 -3.37 -1.60 -3.76
CA ILE A 56 -4.66 -2.27 -3.70
C ILE A 56 -4.42 -3.70 -3.24
N ALA A 57 -5.03 -4.07 -2.13
CA ALA A 57 -4.93 -5.42 -1.59
C ALA A 57 -6.33 -5.96 -1.28
N GLU A 58 -6.56 -7.21 -1.63
CA GLU A 58 -7.78 -7.91 -1.27
C GLU A 58 -7.55 -8.67 0.02
N ILE A 59 -8.45 -8.45 1.00
CA ILE A 59 -8.33 -9.02 2.33
C ILE A 59 -9.48 -9.99 2.55
N VAL A 60 -9.14 -11.18 3.05
CA VAL A 60 -10.08 -12.23 3.44
C VAL A 60 -10.10 -12.31 4.96
N GLY A 61 -11.22 -11.93 5.58
CA GLY A 61 -11.36 -11.92 7.04
C GLY A 61 -10.67 -10.72 7.68
N VAL A 62 -11.36 -9.59 7.72
CA VAL A 62 -10.81 -8.31 8.22
C VAL A 62 -10.28 -8.41 9.65
N GLU A 63 -11.00 -9.08 10.55
CA GLU A 63 -10.60 -9.22 11.95
C GLU A 63 -9.31 -10.01 12.09
N ARG A 64 -9.18 -11.11 11.36
CA ARG A 64 -7.97 -11.92 11.36
C ARG A 64 -6.80 -11.15 10.72
N PHE A 65 -7.07 -10.39 9.68
CA PHE A 65 -6.07 -9.51 9.06
C PHE A 65 -5.54 -8.49 10.06
N GLU A 66 -6.40 -7.82 10.81
CA GLU A 66 -5.98 -6.85 11.81
C GLU A 66 -5.05 -7.48 12.85
N GLN A 67 -5.36 -8.67 13.32
CA GLN A 67 -4.52 -9.39 14.28
C GLN A 67 -3.19 -9.82 13.68
N GLN A 68 -3.21 -10.26 12.42
CA GLN A 68 -2.04 -10.81 11.74
C GLN A 68 -1.09 -9.75 11.23
N ALA A 69 -1.63 -8.63 10.75
CA ALA A 69 -0.89 -7.66 9.96
C ALA A 69 -0.45 -6.41 10.72
N SER A 70 -0.87 -6.20 11.97
CA SER A 70 -0.59 -4.94 12.68
C SER A 70 0.92 -4.66 12.82
N GLU A 71 1.72 -5.66 13.17
CA GLU A 71 3.18 -5.51 13.25
C GLU A 71 3.80 -5.29 11.87
N HIS A 72 3.30 -5.99 10.86
CA HIS A 72 3.79 -5.86 9.50
C HIS A 72 3.55 -4.46 8.95
N VAL A 73 2.35 -3.92 9.15
CA VAL A 73 1.99 -2.57 8.70
C VAL A 73 2.84 -1.52 9.42
N GLN A 74 3.08 -1.68 10.72
CA GLN A 74 3.92 -0.76 11.47
C GLN A 74 5.37 -0.80 10.98
N ARG A 75 5.89 -1.99 10.73
CA ARG A 75 7.25 -2.14 10.20
C ARG A 75 7.39 -1.50 8.82
N LEU A 76 6.41 -1.72 7.95
CA LEU A 76 6.39 -1.09 6.64
C LEU A 76 6.36 0.43 6.74
N ALA A 77 5.53 0.97 7.63
CA ALA A 77 5.46 2.40 7.87
C ALA A 77 6.82 2.97 8.34
N ASP A 78 7.50 2.27 9.23
CA ASP A 78 8.82 2.66 9.71
C ASP A 78 9.86 2.64 8.59
N ASP A 79 9.85 1.60 7.76
CA ASP A 79 10.77 1.45 6.63
C ASP A 79 10.54 2.52 5.56
N LEU A 80 9.29 2.95 5.38
CA LEU A 80 8.92 3.96 4.39
C LEU A 80 9.10 5.41 4.87
N ALA A 81 9.30 5.63 6.16
CA ALA A 81 9.25 6.96 6.78
C ALA A 81 10.17 7.98 6.12
N HIS A 82 11.33 7.55 5.60
CA HIS A 82 12.29 8.43 4.94
C HIS A 82 11.99 8.66 3.45
N LEU A 83 11.09 7.86 2.87
CA LEU A 83 10.73 7.93 1.44
C LEU A 83 9.43 8.69 1.19
N ILE A 84 8.49 8.65 2.14
CA ILE A 84 7.16 9.21 1.95
C ILE A 84 6.93 10.44 2.83
N SER A 85 6.15 11.38 2.32
CA SER A 85 5.69 12.56 3.08
C SER A 85 4.34 12.32 3.75
N SER A 86 3.50 11.47 3.16
CA SER A 86 2.20 11.13 3.73
C SER A 86 1.71 9.78 3.20
N ARG A 87 0.81 9.17 3.96
CA ARG A 87 0.14 7.93 3.59
C ARG A 87 -1.27 7.90 4.18
N GLY A 88 -2.13 7.09 3.59
CA GLY A 88 -3.45 6.83 4.12
C GLY A 88 -3.89 5.41 3.80
N MET A 89 -4.85 4.92 4.55
CA MET A 89 -5.42 3.59 4.36
C MET A 89 -6.93 3.65 4.51
N LEU A 90 -7.63 2.92 3.65
CA LEU A 90 -9.07 2.77 3.72
C LEU A 90 -9.41 1.30 3.50
N VAL A 91 -10.20 0.73 4.39
CA VAL A 91 -10.73 -0.63 4.23
C VAL A 91 -12.20 -0.49 3.81
N VAL A 92 -12.54 -1.15 2.71
CA VAL A 92 -13.88 -1.07 2.15
C VAL A 92 -14.49 -2.46 2.02
N ARG A 93 -15.82 -2.52 2.03
CA ARG A 93 -16.57 -3.75 1.78
C ARG A 93 -17.48 -3.55 0.58
N PRO A 94 -17.57 -4.53 -0.34
CA PRO A 94 -18.55 -4.43 -1.41
C PRO A 94 -19.97 -4.47 -0.84
N VAL A 95 -20.85 -3.65 -1.41
CA VAL A 95 -22.27 -3.60 -1.02
C VAL A 95 -23.18 -4.16 -2.11
N VAL A 96 -22.63 -4.45 -3.27
CA VAL A 96 -23.33 -5.06 -4.42
C VAL A 96 -22.43 -6.10 -5.06
#